data_890de83e145e28c6269927c0b6aa4e0d
#
_entry.id   890de83e145e28c6269927c0b6aa4e0d
#
_cell.length_a   1.000
_cell.length_b   1.000
_cell.length_c   1.000
_cell.angle_alpha   90.00
_cell.angle_beta   90.00
_cell.angle_gamma   90.00
#
_symmetry.space_group_name_H-M   'P 1'
#
loop_
_entity.id
_entity.type
_entity.pdbx_description
1 polymer ?
#
loop_
_entity_poly.entity_id
_entity_poly.type
_entity_poly.pdbx_seq_one_letter_code
_entity_poly.pdbx_strand_id
1 'polypeptide(L)'
;MPGETVDESTSEKRPLVAVGYGPRCVPVMQLTEAAAGLCELLWLIDGSIPEMRQMTELLHRFGPVVNIDGLRVDQILEELSSPYRPRGIVTYLDANMSTFAHVAEALGLPFHSVATSIALTDKTVQRQTLKDAGLSMPTSFAISPDQPEASLVATESEVGWPAVLKPRSAQGSRYTFYVKDERHLIGFLRALGPSRPDMVLESYLADDPAREGEPFADYVSVESVVANGDISHLALTGRFPLAENFRETGFFIPADLNDADQVAVLALATSAIEALGVTTGCLHTEIKFTPDGPRIIEVNGRVGGGVPEMIYRAAGVALVEVTLRVALGEGVHVEGPVATERIGYRFFLQPPPLSATVEAINGIDAVTDYPGVDTITVHQSPGAVLDWKDGSRNHIMAVVGSAADYDELRAVDQLLNHEVTVTYANVSHDG
;
A
#
# COMPACT_ATOMS: atom_id res chain seq x y z
N MET A 1 -61.74 -16.58 18.48
CA MET A 1 -60.37 -16.82 18.06
C MET A 1 -59.81 -15.49 17.58
N PRO A 2 -58.98 -14.77 18.38
CA PRO A 2 -58.31 -13.57 17.87
C PRO A 2 -57.11 -14.01 17.06
N GLY A 3 -57.00 -13.37 15.87
CA GLY A 3 -55.89 -13.59 14.95
C GLY A 3 -54.59 -13.10 15.52
N GLU A 4 -53.56 -13.90 15.44
CA GLU A 4 -52.16 -13.53 15.66
C GLU A 4 -51.74 -12.53 14.60
N THR A 5 -51.50 -11.29 15.04
CA THR A 5 -50.75 -10.32 14.25
C THR A 5 -49.34 -10.76 14.15
N VAL A 6 -48.92 -11.17 12.98
CA VAL A 6 -47.49 -11.35 12.63
C VAL A 6 -46.80 -10.00 12.81
N ASP A 7 -45.96 -9.92 13.79
CA ASP A 7 -45.08 -8.79 14.03
C ASP A 7 -44.09 -8.70 12.81
N GLU A 8 -44.36 -7.77 11.91
CA GLU A 8 -43.40 -7.36 10.89
C GLU A 8 -42.23 -6.70 11.63
N SER A 9 -41.25 -7.51 12.02
CA SER A 9 -39.97 -7.02 12.50
C SER A 9 -39.43 -6.03 11.46
N THR A 10 -39.39 -4.76 11.82
CA THR A 10 -38.72 -3.72 11.09
C THR A 10 -37.25 -4.12 10.97
N SER A 11 -36.88 -4.71 9.85
CA SER A 11 -35.48 -4.93 9.48
C SER A 11 -34.82 -3.55 9.48
N GLU A 12 -34.07 -3.22 10.52
CA GLU A 12 -33.27 -2.00 10.53
C GLU A 12 -32.37 -2.02 9.28
N LYS A 13 -32.52 -1.00 8.45
CA LYS A 13 -31.73 -0.86 7.23
C LYS A 13 -30.26 -0.76 7.64
N ARG A 14 -29.41 -1.64 7.10
CA ARG A 14 -27.97 -1.65 7.41
C ARG A 14 -27.35 -0.28 7.07
N PRO A 15 -26.33 0.16 7.85
CA PRO A 15 -25.64 1.41 7.57
C PRO A 15 -24.95 1.35 6.20
N LEU A 16 -24.90 2.50 5.51
CA LEU A 16 -24.21 2.64 4.23
C LEU A 16 -22.78 3.12 4.47
N VAL A 17 -21.79 2.43 3.88
CA VAL A 17 -20.37 2.84 3.90
C VAL A 17 -19.95 3.27 2.50
N ALA A 18 -19.46 4.49 2.38
CA ALA A 18 -18.88 5.00 1.15
C ALA A 18 -17.45 4.46 1.00
N VAL A 19 -17.17 3.81 -0.14
CA VAL A 19 -15.88 3.19 -0.43
C VAL A 19 -15.23 3.89 -1.62
N GLY A 20 -14.09 4.55 -1.38
CA GLY A 20 -13.23 5.05 -2.45
C GLY A 20 -12.56 3.89 -3.17
N TYR A 21 -13.04 3.61 -4.37
CA TYR A 21 -12.65 2.44 -5.13
C TYR A 21 -11.92 2.80 -6.42
N GLY A 22 -10.87 2.05 -6.74
CA GLY A 22 -10.06 2.28 -7.92
C GLY A 22 -9.23 1.06 -8.32
N PRO A 23 -8.42 1.18 -9.37
CA PRO A 23 -7.57 0.08 -9.83
C PRO A 23 -6.66 -0.45 -8.72
N ARG A 24 -6.58 -1.78 -8.63
CA ARG A 24 -5.72 -2.49 -7.65
C ARG A 24 -6.10 -2.27 -6.18
N CYS A 25 -7.33 -1.81 -5.91
CA CYS A 25 -7.92 -1.91 -4.59
C CYS A 25 -8.17 -3.36 -4.19
N VAL A 26 -8.66 -3.54 -2.98
CA VAL A 26 -9.21 -4.83 -2.53
C VAL A 26 -10.24 -5.33 -3.55
N PRO A 27 -10.25 -6.62 -3.91
CA PRO A 27 -11.22 -7.15 -4.87
C PRO A 27 -12.67 -6.88 -4.47
N VAL A 28 -13.53 -6.55 -5.43
CA VAL A 28 -14.96 -6.25 -5.20
C VAL A 28 -15.64 -7.35 -4.41
N MET A 29 -15.37 -8.62 -4.74
CA MET A 29 -15.97 -9.75 -4.03
C MET A 29 -15.56 -9.81 -2.56
N GLN A 30 -14.29 -9.56 -2.26
CA GLN A 30 -13.79 -9.54 -0.89
C GLN A 30 -14.42 -8.40 -0.08
N LEU A 31 -14.60 -7.21 -0.68
CA LEU A 31 -15.33 -6.10 -0.04
C LEU A 31 -16.79 -6.44 0.20
N THR A 32 -17.45 -7.07 -0.76
CA THR A 32 -18.85 -7.46 -0.66
C THR A 32 -19.06 -8.53 0.41
N GLU A 33 -18.18 -9.50 0.47
CA GLU A 33 -18.19 -10.55 1.51
C GLU A 33 -17.94 -9.95 2.90
N ALA A 34 -16.98 -9.05 3.03
CA ALA A 34 -16.69 -8.34 4.27
C ALA A 34 -17.85 -7.44 4.74
N ALA A 35 -18.60 -6.86 3.81
CA ALA A 35 -19.78 -6.06 4.11
C ALA A 35 -21.02 -6.90 4.46
N ALA A 36 -21.02 -8.19 4.14
CA ALA A 36 -22.18 -9.05 4.33
C ALA A 36 -22.62 -9.11 5.80
N GLY A 37 -23.85 -8.70 6.06
CA GLY A 37 -24.40 -8.63 7.45
C GLY A 37 -23.98 -7.38 8.23
N LEU A 38 -22.94 -6.63 7.79
CA LEU A 38 -22.43 -5.47 8.49
C LEU A 38 -22.99 -4.16 7.91
N CYS A 39 -22.85 -3.92 6.61
CA CYS A 39 -23.22 -2.66 5.96
C CYS A 39 -23.64 -2.86 4.51
N GLU A 40 -24.17 -1.81 3.90
CA GLU A 40 -24.31 -1.67 2.45
C GLU A 40 -23.15 -0.84 1.91
N LEU A 41 -22.74 -1.07 0.65
CA LEU A 41 -21.64 -0.36 0.03
C LEU A 41 -22.14 0.71 -0.95
N LEU A 42 -21.50 1.88 -0.92
CA LEU A 42 -21.63 2.95 -1.90
C LEU A 42 -20.24 3.16 -2.54
N TRP A 43 -20.14 2.91 -3.84
CA TRP A 43 -18.87 3.02 -4.54
C TRP A 43 -18.62 4.45 -5.01
N LEU A 44 -17.51 5.05 -4.59
CA LEU A 44 -17.02 6.33 -5.09
C LEU A 44 -15.87 6.06 -6.02
N ILE A 45 -16.03 6.38 -7.31
CA ILE A 45 -15.06 6.05 -8.35
C ILE A 45 -14.62 7.29 -9.14
N ASP A 46 -13.38 7.27 -9.64
CA ASP A 46 -12.91 8.20 -10.66
C ASP A 46 -13.23 7.63 -12.05
N GLY A 47 -14.27 8.14 -12.68
CA GLY A 47 -14.74 7.72 -14.00
C GLY A 47 -13.83 8.18 -15.15
N SER A 48 -12.80 9.00 -14.92
CA SER A 48 -11.78 9.31 -15.93
C SER A 48 -10.88 8.12 -16.19
N ILE A 49 -10.72 7.22 -15.20
CA ILE A 49 -9.90 6.01 -15.29
C ILE A 49 -10.62 4.95 -16.14
N PRO A 50 -10.03 4.49 -17.27
CA PRO A 50 -10.67 3.55 -18.19
C PRO A 50 -11.16 2.25 -17.53
N GLU A 51 -10.36 1.67 -16.63
CA GLU A 51 -10.70 0.45 -15.90
C GLU A 51 -11.94 0.66 -15.02
N MET A 52 -12.09 1.83 -14.40
CA MET A 52 -13.25 2.12 -13.56
C MET A 52 -14.53 2.29 -14.36
N ARG A 53 -14.45 2.86 -15.56
CA ARG A 53 -15.61 2.89 -16.48
C ARG A 53 -16.09 1.49 -16.85
N GLN A 54 -15.16 0.58 -17.12
CA GLN A 54 -15.49 -0.82 -17.44
C GLN A 54 -16.07 -1.56 -16.25
N MET A 55 -15.62 -1.24 -15.04
CA MET A 55 -16.09 -1.88 -13.81
C MET A 55 -17.42 -1.34 -13.28
N THR A 56 -17.90 -0.19 -13.76
CA THR A 56 -19.11 0.49 -13.24
C THR A 56 -20.33 -0.44 -13.21
N GLU A 57 -20.58 -1.19 -14.29
CA GLU A 57 -21.71 -2.12 -14.36
C GLU A 57 -21.60 -3.27 -13.35
N LEU A 58 -20.36 -3.76 -13.10
CA LEU A 58 -20.12 -4.77 -12.08
C LEU A 58 -20.38 -4.21 -10.68
N LEU A 59 -19.86 -3.03 -10.39
CA LEU A 59 -20.04 -2.37 -9.10
C LEU A 59 -21.51 -2.13 -8.77
N HIS A 60 -22.33 -1.73 -9.76
CA HIS A 60 -23.77 -1.53 -9.59
C HIS A 60 -24.53 -2.79 -9.12
N ARG A 61 -23.97 -4.00 -9.31
CA ARG A 61 -24.57 -5.25 -8.79
C ARG A 61 -24.44 -5.37 -7.27
N PHE A 62 -23.49 -4.64 -6.68
CA PHE A 62 -23.12 -4.74 -5.27
C PHE A 62 -23.42 -3.46 -4.47
N GLY A 63 -23.89 -2.41 -5.13
CA GLY A 63 -24.26 -1.16 -4.49
C GLY A 63 -24.36 0.01 -5.48
N PRO A 64 -24.90 1.14 -5.05
CA PRO A 64 -24.90 2.34 -5.86
C PRO A 64 -23.48 2.82 -6.16
N VAL A 65 -23.32 3.49 -7.30
CA VAL A 65 -22.03 4.04 -7.77
C VAL A 65 -22.18 5.54 -7.98
N VAL A 66 -21.25 6.31 -7.43
CA VAL A 66 -21.13 7.75 -7.65
C VAL A 66 -19.80 8.02 -8.33
N ASN A 67 -19.82 8.67 -9.48
CA ASN A 67 -18.61 9.15 -10.14
C ASN A 67 -18.18 10.48 -9.51
N ILE A 68 -17.00 10.51 -8.93
CA ILE A 68 -16.42 11.70 -8.28
C ILE A 68 -15.34 12.39 -9.12
N ASP A 69 -15.15 11.96 -10.37
CA ASP A 69 -14.17 12.56 -11.30
C ASP A 69 -14.42 14.06 -11.46
N GLY A 70 -13.37 14.86 -11.23
CA GLY A 70 -13.44 16.31 -11.36
C GLY A 70 -14.34 17.04 -10.35
N LEU A 71 -14.98 16.33 -9.41
CA LEU A 71 -15.82 16.94 -8.40
C LEU A 71 -15.00 17.55 -7.27
N ARG A 72 -15.39 18.75 -6.84
CA ARG A 72 -14.89 19.36 -5.60
C ARG A 72 -15.59 18.75 -4.38
N VAL A 73 -15.02 18.96 -3.20
CA VAL A 73 -15.56 18.45 -1.93
C VAL A 73 -17.04 18.84 -1.74
N ASP A 74 -17.40 20.11 -2.01
CA ASP A 74 -18.80 20.58 -1.90
C ASP A 74 -19.77 19.82 -2.81
N GLN A 75 -19.35 19.49 -4.03
CA GLN A 75 -20.15 18.71 -4.98
C GLN A 75 -20.26 17.24 -4.55
N ILE A 76 -19.17 16.65 -4.04
CA ILE A 76 -19.23 15.29 -3.46
C ILE A 76 -20.20 15.25 -2.28
N LEU A 77 -20.18 16.27 -1.41
CA LEU A 77 -21.11 16.37 -0.29
C LEU A 77 -22.58 16.47 -0.74
N GLU A 78 -22.86 17.19 -1.81
CA GLU A 78 -24.21 17.27 -2.40
C GLU A 78 -24.68 15.88 -2.86
N GLU A 79 -23.84 15.14 -3.59
CA GLU A 79 -24.12 13.77 -4.05
C GLU A 79 -24.37 12.82 -2.88
N LEU A 80 -23.59 12.92 -1.81
CA LEU A 80 -23.70 12.03 -0.65
C LEU A 80 -24.86 12.40 0.29
N SER A 81 -25.35 13.63 0.28
CA SER A 81 -26.37 14.12 1.21
C SER A 81 -27.76 13.56 0.91
N SER A 82 -28.07 13.31 -0.35
CA SER A 82 -29.35 12.73 -0.79
C SER A 82 -29.15 12.02 -2.14
N PRO A 83 -29.56 10.75 -2.27
CA PRO A 83 -30.35 9.95 -1.31
C PRO A 83 -29.50 9.14 -0.32
N TYR A 84 -28.16 9.17 -0.38
CA TYR A 84 -27.29 8.14 0.19
C TYR A 84 -27.12 8.24 1.71
N ARG A 85 -26.59 9.36 2.22
CA ARG A 85 -26.29 9.59 3.65
C ARG A 85 -25.44 8.49 4.29
N PRO A 86 -24.20 8.30 3.86
CA PRO A 86 -23.34 7.26 4.42
C PRO A 86 -23.10 7.49 5.92
N ARG A 87 -22.88 6.39 6.65
CA ARG A 87 -22.53 6.38 8.07
C ARG A 87 -21.03 6.11 8.30
N GLY A 88 -20.31 5.77 7.24
CA GLY A 88 -18.89 5.58 7.23
C GLY A 88 -18.29 5.87 5.86
N ILE A 89 -16.99 6.14 5.83
CA ILE A 89 -16.22 6.35 4.61
C ILE A 89 -14.87 5.65 4.76
N VAL A 90 -14.42 4.95 3.73
CA VAL A 90 -13.12 4.28 3.69
C VAL A 90 -12.49 4.40 2.32
N THR A 91 -11.17 4.44 2.26
CA THR A 91 -10.43 4.33 1.00
C THR A 91 -9.22 3.42 1.14
N TYR A 92 -8.89 2.75 0.04
CA TYR A 92 -7.68 1.93 -0.13
C TYR A 92 -6.68 2.61 -1.07
N LEU A 93 -6.90 3.91 -1.37
CA LEU A 93 -6.12 4.71 -2.31
C LEU A 93 -5.62 5.99 -1.65
N ASP A 94 -4.31 6.21 -1.67
CA ASP A 94 -3.71 7.44 -1.13
C ASP A 94 -4.21 8.69 -1.85
N ALA A 95 -4.51 8.59 -3.15
CA ALA A 95 -5.02 9.70 -3.96
C ALA A 95 -6.35 10.28 -3.44
N ASN A 96 -7.17 9.48 -2.78
CA ASN A 96 -8.48 9.91 -2.26
C ASN A 96 -8.41 10.40 -0.81
N MET A 97 -7.32 10.16 -0.11
CA MET A 97 -7.19 10.35 1.33
C MET A 97 -7.57 11.77 1.77
N SER A 98 -6.95 12.78 1.17
CA SER A 98 -7.19 14.19 1.53
C SER A 98 -8.63 14.63 1.21
N THR A 99 -9.16 14.27 0.04
CA THR A 99 -10.54 14.59 -0.35
C THR A 99 -11.54 13.96 0.62
N PHE A 100 -11.33 12.70 0.97
CA PHE A 100 -12.24 11.98 1.86
C PHE A 100 -12.13 12.44 3.31
N ALA A 101 -10.98 12.93 3.74
CA ALA A 101 -10.85 13.57 5.05
C ALA A 101 -11.74 14.82 5.17
N HIS A 102 -11.76 15.67 4.15
CA HIS A 102 -12.65 16.83 4.13
C HIS A 102 -14.13 16.44 4.07
N VAL A 103 -14.47 15.42 3.28
CA VAL A 103 -15.86 14.89 3.21
C VAL A 103 -16.28 14.31 4.56
N ALA A 104 -15.43 13.50 5.17
CA ALA A 104 -15.69 12.88 6.48
C ALA A 104 -15.87 13.93 7.57
N GLU A 105 -14.99 14.94 7.63
CA GLU A 105 -15.10 16.06 8.58
C GLU A 105 -16.45 16.78 8.43
N ALA A 106 -16.86 17.14 7.21
CA ALA A 106 -18.11 17.83 6.94
C ALA A 106 -19.36 16.99 7.29
N LEU A 107 -19.27 15.66 7.15
CA LEU A 107 -20.39 14.73 7.46
C LEU A 107 -20.32 14.19 8.89
N GLY A 108 -19.29 14.51 9.67
CA GLY A 108 -19.08 13.98 11.02
C GLY A 108 -18.82 12.46 11.04
N LEU A 109 -18.13 11.92 10.02
CA LEU A 109 -17.84 10.50 9.89
C LEU A 109 -16.46 10.17 10.46
N PRO A 110 -16.28 8.95 11.01
CA PRO A 110 -14.96 8.47 11.41
C PRO A 110 -14.02 8.36 10.22
N PHE A 111 -12.91 9.08 10.28
CA PHE A 111 -11.83 9.04 9.28
C PHE A 111 -10.61 9.77 9.84
N HIS A 112 -9.48 9.75 9.13
CA HIS A 112 -8.34 10.61 9.45
C HIS A 112 -8.73 12.08 9.41
N SER A 113 -8.21 12.89 10.31
CA SER A 113 -8.35 14.34 10.22
C SER A 113 -7.71 14.86 8.92
N VAL A 114 -8.11 16.04 8.45
CA VAL A 114 -7.50 16.66 7.26
C VAL A 114 -5.97 16.81 7.44
N ALA A 115 -5.52 17.26 8.61
CA ALA A 115 -4.10 17.41 8.89
C ALA A 115 -3.36 16.05 8.88
N THR A 116 -3.92 15.04 9.52
CA THR A 116 -3.39 13.68 9.53
C THR A 116 -3.35 13.10 8.11
N SER A 117 -4.40 13.27 7.30
CA SER A 117 -4.44 12.76 5.93
C SER A 117 -3.36 13.37 5.03
N ILE A 118 -3.06 14.66 5.22
CA ILE A 118 -1.96 15.34 4.52
C ILE A 118 -0.61 14.74 4.97
N ALA A 119 -0.41 14.57 6.27
CA ALA A 119 0.83 14.00 6.80
C ALA A 119 1.05 12.54 6.36
N LEU A 120 -0.03 11.78 6.11
CA LEU A 120 0.03 10.39 5.63
C LEU A 120 0.25 10.26 4.11
N THR A 121 0.05 11.34 3.34
CA THR A 121 0.13 11.29 1.85
C THR A 121 1.21 12.19 1.26
N ASP A 122 1.74 13.14 2.03
CA ASP A 122 2.80 14.05 1.65
C ASP A 122 4.09 13.74 2.41
N LYS A 123 5.07 13.18 1.72
CA LYS A 123 6.34 12.77 2.33
C LYS A 123 7.08 13.90 3.04
N THR A 124 6.98 15.12 2.54
CA THR A 124 7.64 16.28 3.17
C THR A 124 7.00 16.62 4.50
N VAL A 125 5.67 16.62 4.55
CA VAL A 125 4.91 16.87 5.79
C VAL A 125 5.13 15.73 6.77
N GLN A 126 5.07 14.49 6.30
CA GLN A 126 5.31 13.31 7.14
C GLN A 126 6.71 13.36 7.77
N ARG A 127 7.77 13.66 6.99
CA ARG A 127 9.14 13.77 7.50
C ARG A 127 9.28 14.85 8.55
N GLN A 128 8.68 16.02 8.31
CA GLN A 128 8.74 17.11 9.27
C GLN A 128 8.03 16.74 10.58
N THR A 129 6.82 16.17 10.49
CA THR A 129 6.05 15.76 11.68
C THR A 129 6.80 14.70 12.51
N LEU A 130 7.36 13.69 11.87
CA LEU A 130 8.14 12.65 12.55
C LEU A 130 9.44 13.21 13.14
N LYS A 131 10.12 14.14 12.44
CA LYS A 131 11.31 14.83 12.92
C LYS A 131 11.03 15.65 14.18
N ASP A 132 9.92 16.40 14.19
CA ASP A 132 9.52 17.22 15.34
C ASP A 132 9.19 16.36 16.58
N ALA A 133 8.75 15.12 16.34
CA ALA A 133 8.56 14.11 17.39
C ALA A 133 9.86 13.38 17.79
N GLY A 134 11.00 13.70 17.19
CA GLY A 134 12.30 13.06 17.48
C GLY A 134 12.44 11.63 17.00
N LEU A 135 11.61 11.19 16.04
CA LEU A 135 11.63 9.84 15.53
C LEU A 135 12.70 9.65 14.46
N SER A 136 13.24 8.44 14.42
CA SER A 136 14.29 8.04 13.51
C SER A 136 13.73 7.82 12.09
N MET A 137 14.25 8.60 11.13
CA MET A 137 13.80 8.59 9.72
C MET A 137 14.93 9.06 8.80
N PRO A 138 14.81 8.92 7.43
CA PRO A 138 15.74 9.57 6.51
C PRO A 138 15.64 11.11 6.58
N THR A 139 16.77 11.79 6.41
CA THR A 139 16.77 13.24 6.13
C THR A 139 16.21 13.47 4.74
N SER A 140 15.41 14.51 4.53
CA SER A 140 14.75 14.76 3.26
C SER A 140 14.88 16.22 2.80
N PHE A 141 14.92 16.40 1.48
CA PHE A 141 14.96 17.69 0.81
C PHE A 141 13.91 17.71 -0.32
N ALA A 142 13.03 18.71 -0.33
CA ALA A 142 12.00 18.84 -1.36
C ALA A 142 12.56 19.46 -2.63
N ILE A 143 12.20 18.91 -3.79
CA ILE A 143 12.61 19.39 -5.11
C ILE A 143 11.37 19.68 -5.96
N SER A 144 11.10 20.95 -6.23
CA SER A 144 10.00 21.35 -7.12
C SER A 144 10.44 21.31 -8.61
N PRO A 145 9.48 21.18 -9.55
CA PRO A 145 9.78 21.20 -11.00
C PRO A 145 10.49 22.47 -11.45
N ASP A 146 10.16 23.62 -10.86
CA ASP A 146 10.69 24.94 -11.24
C ASP A 146 12.02 25.28 -10.54
N GLN A 147 12.53 24.40 -9.67
CA GLN A 147 13.76 24.66 -8.93
C GLN A 147 14.97 24.65 -9.85
N PRO A 148 15.81 25.71 -9.87
CA PRO A 148 17.02 25.76 -10.67
C PRO A 148 18.03 24.69 -10.24
N GLU A 149 18.69 24.03 -11.21
CA GLU A 149 19.71 23.01 -10.92
C GLU A 149 20.82 23.55 -10.00
N ALA A 150 21.23 24.80 -10.17
CA ALA A 150 22.27 25.44 -9.34
C ALA A 150 21.91 25.49 -7.84
N SER A 151 20.62 25.43 -7.49
CA SER A 151 20.19 25.38 -6.09
C SER A 151 20.26 23.98 -5.48
N LEU A 152 20.46 22.95 -6.31
CA LEU A 152 20.56 21.56 -5.85
C LEU A 152 21.93 21.24 -5.22
N VAL A 153 22.93 22.09 -5.39
CA VAL A 153 24.26 21.96 -4.75
C VAL A 153 24.15 21.89 -3.21
N ALA A 154 23.14 22.51 -2.64
CA ALA A 154 22.88 22.46 -1.20
C ALA A 154 22.40 21.07 -0.70
N THR A 155 21.89 20.22 -1.59
CA THR A 155 21.35 18.89 -1.21
C THR A 155 22.41 17.98 -0.64
N GLU A 156 23.67 18.09 -1.09
CA GLU A 156 24.77 17.27 -0.57
C GLU A 156 25.02 17.53 0.93
N SER A 157 24.95 18.79 1.36
CA SER A 157 25.17 19.15 2.75
C SER A 157 24.01 18.78 3.68
N GLU A 158 22.79 18.66 3.11
CA GLU A 158 21.58 18.39 3.89
C GLU A 158 21.24 16.88 3.93
N VAL A 159 21.35 16.19 2.80
CA VAL A 159 20.90 14.81 2.63
C VAL A 159 22.07 13.83 2.61
N GLY A 160 23.20 14.20 1.97
CA GLY A 160 24.33 13.31 1.73
C GLY A 160 24.12 12.33 0.56
N TRP A 161 25.18 11.58 0.26
CA TRP A 161 25.16 10.53 -0.78
C TRP A 161 25.58 9.16 -0.21
N PRO A 162 25.02 8.07 -0.69
CA PRO A 162 23.95 7.98 -1.69
C PRO A 162 22.60 8.46 -1.14
N ALA A 163 21.64 8.70 -2.05
CA ALA A 163 20.31 9.20 -1.72
C ALA A 163 19.22 8.47 -2.53
N VAL A 164 17.96 8.69 -2.16
CA VAL A 164 16.77 8.19 -2.87
C VAL A 164 15.95 9.37 -3.40
N LEU A 165 15.79 9.45 -4.72
CA LEU A 165 14.89 10.41 -5.35
C LEU A 165 13.55 9.74 -5.61
N LYS A 166 12.46 10.34 -5.13
CA LYS A 166 11.10 9.82 -5.33
C LYS A 166 10.05 10.93 -5.38
N PRO A 167 8.86 10.72 -5.96
CA PRO A 167 7.79 11.70 -5.90
C PRO A 167 7.36 12.01 -4.46
N ARG A 168 7.03 13.28 -4.21
CA ARG A 168 6.49 13.74 -2.93
C ARG A 168 5.22 13.01 -2.52
N SER A 169 4.35 12.71 -3.50
CA SER A 169 3.12 11.94 -3.32
C SER A 169 3.04 10.85 -4.40
N ALA A 170 3.33 9.62 -4.06
CA ALA A 170 3.21 8.44 -4.93
C ALA A 170 3.30 7.16 -4.08
N GLN A 171 2.91 6.04 -4.68
CA GLN A 171 2.94 4.71 -4.08
C GLN A 171 3.55 3.68 -5.04
N GLY A 172 4.05 2.55 -4.49
CA GLY A 172 4.55 1.41 -5.26
C GLY A 172 5.84 1.70 -6.00
N SER A 173 6.76 2.45 -5.41
CA SER A 173 8.10 2.78 -5.94
C SER A 173 8.10 3.42 -7.34
N ARG A 174 7.00 4.01 -7.79
CA ARG A 174 6.91 4.70 -9.07
C ARG A 174 7.85 5.90 -9.07
N TYR A 175 8.69 6.03 -10.11
CA TYR A 175 9.72 7.08 -10.22
C TYR A 175 10.63 7.18 -8.98
N THR A 176 10.95 6.04 -8.37
CA THR A 176 11.89 5.97 -7.24
C THR A 176 13.26 5.52 -7.77
N PHE A 177 14.30 6.30 -7.49
CA PHE A 177 15.63 6.10 -8.05
C PHE A 177 16.69 6.11 -6.95
N TYR A 178 17.68 5.21 -7.06
CA TYR A 178 18.91 5.26 -6.29
C TYR A 178 19.84 6.30 -6.90
N VAL A 179 20.24 7.28 -6.13
CA VAL A 179 21.06 8.42 -6.59
C VAL A 179 22.42 8.36 -5.93
N LYS A 180 23.48 8.19 -6.74
CA LYS A 180 24.85 8.02 -6.25
C LYS A 180 25.51 9.34 -5.85
N ASP A 181 25.22 10.41 -6.59
CA ASP A 181 25.82 11.72 -6.47
C ASP A 181 24.95 12.81 -7.15
N GLU A 182 25.37 14.05 -7.03
CA GLU A 182 24.70 15.21 -7.64
C GLU A 182 24.53 15.06 -9.15
N ARG A 183 25.55 14.57 -9.86
CA ARG A 183 25.50 14.39 -11.32
C ARG A 183 24.39 13.41 -11.72
N HIS A 184 24.26 12.33 -10.95
CA HIS A 184 23.22 11.32 -11.15
C HIS A 184 21.83 11.90 -10.85
N LEU A 185 21.69 12.73 -9.80
CA LEU A 185 20.46 13.46 -9.49
C LEU A 185 20.01 14.33 -10.66
N ILE A 186 20.93 15.17 -11.19
CA ILE A 186 20.65 16.06 -12.31
C ILE A 186 20.27 15.26 -13.56
N GLY A 187 20.92 14.12 -13.80
CA GLY A 187 20.57 13.20 -14.89
C GLY A 187 19.12 12.74 -14.82
N PHE A 188 18.67 12.24 -13.67
CA PHE A 188 17.27 11.80 -13.47
C PHE A 188 16.27 12.96 -13.61
N LEU A 189 16.54 14.12 -13.02
CA LEU A 189 15.63 15.27 -13.10
C LEU A 189 15.47 15.77 -14.54
N ARG A 190 16.54 15.76 -15.34
CA ARG A 190 16.48 16.08 -16.76
C ARG A 190 15.72 15.03 -17.58
N ALA A 191 15.93 13.74 -17.30
CA ALA A 191 15.23 12.65 -17.97
C ALA A 191 13.72 12.66 -17.67
N LEU A 192 13.33 13.04 -16.45
CA LEU A 192 11.92 13.20 -16.06
C LEU A 192 11.29 14.45 -16.73
N GLY A 193 12.09 15.46 -17.06
CA GLY A 193 11.66 16.68 -17.74
C GLY A 193 10.87 17.66 -16.85
N PRO A 194 10.38 18.76 -17.44
CA PRO A 194 9.73 19.84 -16.71
C PRO A 194 8.31 19.48 -16.21
N SER A 195 7.70 18.45 -16.76
CA SER A 195 6.36 17.97 -16.33
C SER A 195 6.42 16.95 -15.19
N ARG A 196 7.61 16.75 -14.58
CA ARG A 196 7.75 15.85 -13.44
C ARG A 196 6.92 16.35 -12.24
N PRO A 197 6.44 15.46 -11.38
CA PRO A 197 5.81 15.87 -10.13
C PRO A 197 6.83 16.53 -9.19
N ASP A 198 6.35 17.13 -8.11
CA ASP A 198 7.18 17.48 -6.96
C ASP A 198 7.90 16.23 -6.47
N MET A 199 9.20 16.33 -6.24
CA MET A 199 10.05 15.24 -5.80
C MET A 199 10.57 15.49 -4.38
N VAL A 200 11.00 14.41 -3.72
CA VAL A 200 11.82 14.48 -2.52
C VAL A 200 13.11 13.69 -2.75
N LEU A 201 14.21 14.25 -2.28
CA LEU A 201 15.48 13.54 -2.14
C LEU A 201 15.67 13.18 -0.69
N GLU A 202 15.85 11.89 -0.40
CA GLU A 202 16.05 11.39 0.97
C GLU A 202 17.40 10.71 1.12
N SER A 203 18.04 10.83 2.29
CA SER A 203 19.24 10.05 2.59
C SER A 203 18.95 8.56 2.44
N TYR A 204 19.89 7.84 1.81
CA TYR A 204 19.78 6.40 1.72
C TYR A 204 19.91 5.77 3.10
N LEU A 205 18.98 4.92 3.46
CA LEU A 205 19.05 4.12 4.67
C LEU A 205 19.97 2.92 4.40
N ALA A 206 21.17 2.97 4.96
CA ALA A 206 22.16 1.92 4.74
C ALA A 206 21.68 0.55 5.25
N ASP A 207 22.09 -0.50 4.53
CA ASP A 207 21.80 -1.88 4.92
C ASP A 207 22.50 -2.20 6.23
N ASP A 208 21.87 -3.00 7.10
CA ASP A 208 22.45 -3.45 8.35
C ASP A 208 23.45 -4.61 8.09
N PRO A 209 24.75 -4.42 8.33
CA PRO A 209 25.74 -5.49 8.16
C PRO A 209 25.47 -6.75 9.00
N ALA A 210 24.74 -6.61 10.11
CA ALA A 210 24.36 -7.74 10.95
C ALA A 210 23.37 -8.68 10.26
N ARG A 211 22.70 -8.20 9.20
CA ARG A 211 21.74 -8.96 8.40
C ARG A 211 22.28 -9.39 7.04
N GLU A 212 23.57 -9.19 6.81
CA GLU A 212 24.21 -9.64 5.56
C GLU A 212 24.09 -11.16 5.41
N GLY A 213 23.54 -11.61 4.26
CA GLY A 213 23.32 -13.03 3.98
C GLY A 213 22.00 -13.59 4.52
N GLU A 214 21.16 -12.81 5.19
CA GLU A 214 19.80 -13.21 5.50
C GLU A 214 19.00 -13.43 4.18
N PRO A 215 18.10 -14.42 4.16
CA PRO A 215 17.37 -14.78 2.93
C PRO A 215 16.28 -13.75 2.55
N PHE A 216 15.87 -12.92 3.49
CA PHE A 216 14.81 -11.93 3.31
C PHE A 216 15.37 -10.52 3.40
N ALA A 217 14.61 -9.54 2.93
CA ALA A 217 15.01 -8.14 2.96
C ALA A 217 15.11 -7.59 4.39
N ASP A 218 15.96 -6.60 4.56
CA ASP A 218 16.20 -5.90 5.83
C ASP A 218 15.15 -4.83 6.14
N TYR A 219 13.93 -4.95 5.59
CA TYR A 219 12.82 -4.08 5.92
C TYR A 219 11.51 -4.86 6.06
N VAL A 220 10.62 -4.31 6.85
CA VAL A 220 9.32 -4.90 7.18
C VAL A 220 8.25 -3.85 7.15
N SER A 221 7.00 -4.27 7.22
CA SER A 221 5.91 -3.35 7.58
C SER A 221 5.14 -3.85 8.79
N VAL A 222 4.63 -2.88 9.56
CA VAL A 222 3.72 -3.10 10.67
C VAL A 222 2.31 -2.76 10.21
N GLU A 223 1.44 -3.76 10.23
CA GLU A 223 0.03 -3.62 9.88
C GLU A 223 -0.75 -3.27 11.15
N SER A 224 -1.34 -2.09 11.19
CA SER A 224 -1.98 -1.56 12.39
C SER A 224 -3.41 -1.13 12.15
N VAL A 225 -4.22 -1.22 13.19
CA VAL A 225 -5.57 -0.66 13.27
C VAL A 225 -5.62 0.32 14.43
N VAL A 226 -6.19 1.48 14.19
CA VAL A 226 -6.47 2.48 15.22
C VAL A 226 -7.97 2.72 15.26
N ALA A 227 -8.58 2.50 16.41
CA ALA A 227 -9.99 2.72 16.62
C ALA A 227 -10.20 3.55 17.90
N ASN A 228 -10.76 4.76 17.76
CA ASN A 228 -10.98 5.69 18.87
C ASN A 228 -9.68 6.03 19.66
N GLY A 229 -8.54 6.02 19.00
CA GLY A 229 -7.22 6.29 19.60
C GLY A 229 -6.51 5.04 20.14
N ASP A 230 -7.18 3.91 20.26
CA ASP A 230 -6.56 2.63 20.66
C ASP A 230 -5.82 2.02 19.46
N ILE A 231 -4.52 1.76 19.61
CA ILE A 231 -3.65 1.19 18.59
C ILE A 231 -3.52 -0.32 18.80
N SER A 232 -3.82 -1.09 17.77
CA SER A 232 -3.60 -2.54 17.70
C SER A 232 -2.69 -2.85 16.52
N HIS A 233 -1.58 -3.55 16.76
CA HIS A 233 -0.70 -4.05 15.69
C HIS A 233 -1.10 -5.47 15.34
N LEU A 234 -1.62 -5.69 14.13
CA LEU A 234 -2.18 -6.96 13.71
C LEU A 234 -1.12 -7.96 13.26
N ALA A 235 -0.15 -7.49 12.47
CA ALA A 235 0.87 -8.34 11.87
C ALA A 235 2.15 -7.57 11.56
N LEU A 236 3.22 -8.33 11.43
CA LEU A 236 4.48 -7.92 10.85
C LEU A 236 4.63 -8.59 9.49
N THR A 237 4.77 -7.77 8.45
CA THR A 237 4.92 -8.26 7.07
C THR A 237 6.41 -8.24 6.69
N GLY A 238 6.96 -9.40 6.39
CA GLY A 238 8.32 -9.56 5.86
C GLY A 238 8.36 -9.30 4.35
N ARG A 239 9.57 -9.11 3.82
CA ARG A 239 9.81 -8.79 2.42
C ARG A 239 10.83 -9.73 1.79
N PHE A 240 10.62 -10.05 0.52
CA PHE A 240 11.68 -10.61 -0.32
C PHE A 240 12.66 -9.52 -0.75
N PRO A 241 13.92 -9.87 -1.11
CA PRO A 241 14.88 -8.89 -1.58
C PRO A 241 14.35 -8.06 -2.74
N LEU A 242 14.58 -6.75 -2.70
CA LEU A 242 14.10 -5.83 -3.73
C LEU A 242 14.79 -6.06 -5.09
N ALA A 243 14.06 -5.92 -6.17
CA ALA A 243 14.65 -5.68 -7.48
C ALA A 243 15.19 -4.24 -7.55
N GLU A 244 16.10 -3.98 -8.52
CA GLU A 244 16.70 -2.66 -8.71
C GLU A 244 15.66 -1.52 -8.67
N ASN A 245 16.09 -0.37 -8.15
CA ASN A 245 15.25 0.81 -7.95
C ASN A 245 14.05 0.57 -7.02
N PHE A 246 14.29 -0.17 -5.94
CA PHE A 246 13.35 -0.38 -4.84
C PHE A 246 12.02 -1.04 -5.26
N ARG A 247 12.02 -1.85 -6.33
CA ARG A 247 10.80 -2.54 -6.77
C ARG A 247 10.60 -3.81 -5.96
N GLU A 248 9.45 -3.92 -5.35
CA GLU A 248 9.08 -5.09 -4.54
C GLU A 248 8.99 -6.36 -5.39
N THR A 249 9.59 -7.44 -4.90
CA THR A 249 9.49 -8.78 -5.48
C THR A 249 8.51 -9.66 -4.72
N GLY A 250 8.02 -9.19 -3.58
CA GLY A 250 6.99 -9.88 -2.80
C GLY A 250 7.08 -9.60 -1.31
N PHE A 251 6.11 -10.16 -0.60
CA PHE A 251 5.97 -10.05 0.84
C PHE A 251 5.26 -11.27 1.43
N PHE A 252 5.39 -11.44 2.74
CA PHE A 252 4.83 -12.57 3.47
C PHE A 252 4.49 -12.20 4.92
N ILE A 253 3.54 -12.90 5.52
CA ILE A 253 3.11 -12.75 6.91
C ILE A 253 3.13 -14.14 7.58
N PRO A 254 3.76 -14.27 8.77
CA PRO A 254 4.47 -13.25 9.54
C PRO A 254 5.88 -12.98 9.02
N ALA A 255 6.48 -11.84 9.40
CA ALA A 255 7.89 -11.57 9.14
C ALA A 255 8.81 -12.50 9.97
N ASP A 256 9.94 -12.88 9.40
CA ASP A 256 11.00 -13.66 10.08
C ASP A 256 11.87 -12.73 10.95
N LEU A 257 11.43 -12.46 12.17
CA LEU A 257 12.10 -11.56 13.11
C LEU A 257 12.25 -12.21 14.48
N ASN A 258 13.37 -11.94 15.15
CA ASN A 258 13.52 -12.25 16.56
C ASN A 258 12.67 -11.32 17.46
N ASP A 259 12.47 -11.70 18.72
CA ASP A 259 11.61 -10.95 19.66
C ASP A 259 12.07 -9.50 19.89
N ALA A 260 13.37 -9.25 19.91
CA ALA A 260 13.91 -7.90 20.14
C ALA A 260 13.59 -6.97 18.97
N ASP A 261 13.74 -7.45 17.75
CA ASP A 261 13.41 -6.71 16.54
C ASP A 261 11.89 -6.47 16.44
N GLN A 262 11.06 -7.47 16.75
CA GLN A 262 9.61 -7.31 16.79
C GLN A 262 9.21 -6.19 17.76
N VAL A 263 9.72 -6.21 18.98
CA VAL A 263 9.44 -5.17 19.98
C VAL A 263 9.87 -3.79 19.48
N ALA A 264 11.06 -3.69 18.86
CA ALA A 264 11.59 -2.42 18.38
C ALA A 264 10.75 -1.81 17.25
N VAL A 265 10.34 -2.61 16.26
CA VAL A 265 9.53 -2.10 15.13
C VAL A 265 8.10 -1.77 15.55
N LEU A 266 7.49 -2.55 16.45
CA LEU A 266 6.16 -2.26 16.98
C LEU A 266 6.17 -0.96 17.79
N ALA A 267 7.16 -0.73 18.66
CA ALA A 267 7.29 0.50 19.44
C ALA A 267 7.51 1.72 18.52
N LEU A 268 8.32 1.58 17.48
CA LEU A 268 8.55 2.65 16.50
C LEU A 268 7.29 2.98 15.71
N ALA A 269 6.53 1.96 15.28
CA ALA A 269 5.25 2.14 14.60
C ALA A 269 4.22 2.85 15.50
N THR A 270 4.10 2.44 16.77
CA THR A 270 3.24 3.14 17.77
C THR A 270 3.58 4.61 17.85
N SER A 271 4.88 4.93 18.09
CA SER A 271 5.34 6.31 18.20
C SER A 271 5.07 7.14 16.94
N ALA A 272 5.20 6.54 15.76
CA ALA A 272 4.91 7.21 14.49
C ALA A 272 3.41 7.50 14.33
N ILE A 273 2.55 6.55 14.66
CA ILE A 273 1.09 6.67 14.60
C ILE A 273 0.62 7.81 15.54
N GLU A 274 1.13 7.84 16.76
CA GLU A 274 0.85 8.90 17.74
C GLU A 274 1.33 10.28 17.25
N ALA A 275 2.56 10.36 16.75
CA ALA A 275 3.14 11.60 16.23
C ALA A 275 2.35 12.19 15.06
N LEU A 276 1.84 11.35 14.18
CA LEU A 276 1.01 11.73 13.02
C LEU A 276 -0.43 12.07 13.40
N GLY A 277 -0.81 11.90 14.68
CA GLY A 277 -2.13 12.23 15.21
C GLY A 277 -3.24 11.32 14.65
N VAL A 278 -2.93 10.05 14.40
CA VAL A 278 -3.92 9.10 13.91
C VAL A 278 -4.78 8.62 15.07
N THR A 279 -6.09 8.82 14.97
CA THR A 279 -7.08 8.37 15.96
C THR A 279 -8.03 7.31 15.44
N THR A 280 -8.09 7.12 14.11
CA THR A 280 -8.95 6.11 13.48
C THR A 280 -8.39 5.75 12.10
N GLY A 281 -8.51 4.49 11.70
CA GLY A 281 -8.08 3.98 10.39
C GLY A 281 -7.18 2.76 10.49
N CYS A 282 -6.82 2.21 9.33
CA CYS A 282 -5.82 1.16 9.22
C CYS A 282 -4.54 1.74 8.62
N LEU A 283 -3.40 1.26 9.07
CA LEU A 283 -2.09 1.79 8.66
C LEU A 283 -1.16 0.66 8.24
N HIS A 284 -0.27 1.02 7.35
CA HIS A 284 0.82 0.22 6.86
C HIS A 284 2.12 1.02 7.03
N THR A 285 2.90 0.68 8.07
CA THR A 285 4.13 1.41 8.45
C THR A 285 5.35 0.63 7.99
N GLU A 286 6.08 1.16 7.02
CA GLU A 286 7.31 0.55 6.49
C GLU A 286 8.52 0.98 7.31
N ILE A 287 9.32 0.01 7.76
CA ILE A 287 10.47 0.19 8.64
C ILE A 287 11.65 -0.61 8.10
N LYS A 288 12.80 0.05 7.92
CA LYS A 288 14.06 -0.57 7.53
C LYS A 288 14.97 -0.73 8.73
N PHE A 289 15.62 -1.89 8.84
CA PHE A 289 16.73 -2.10 9.75
C PHE A 289 17.99 -1.44 9.20
N THR A 290 18.69 -0.70 10.03
CA THR A 290 19.93 -0.01 9.69
C THR A 290 20.97 -0.24 10.79
N PRO A 291 22.26 0.05 10.56
CA PRO A 291 23.29 -0.08 11.59
C PRO A 291 23.01 0.68 12.89
N ASP A 292 22.20 1.75 12.80
CA ASP A 292 21.78 2.57 13.94
C ASP A 292 20.41 2.16 14.53
N GLY A 293 19.89 0.99 14.16
CA GLY A 293 18.57 0.49 14.54
C GLY A 293 17.47 0.76 13.48
N PRO A 294 16.21 0.43 13.80
CA PRO A 294 15.11 0.55 12.84
C PRO A 294 14.79 2.02 12.52
N ARG A 295 14.49 2.29 11.24
CA ARG A 295 14.16 3.60 10.68
C ARG A 295 12.85 3.54 9.89
N ILE A 296 11.99 4.54 10.05
CA ILE A 296 10.74 4.63 9.28
C ILE A 296 11.06 4.98 7.83
N ILE A 297 10.58 4.15 6.90
CA ILE A 297 10.57 4.47 5.47
C ILE A 297 9.34 5.33 5.14
N GLU A 298 8.15 4.90 5.57
CA GLU A 298 6.89 5.58 5.28
C GLU A 298 5.76 5.05 6.18
N VAL A 299 4.80 5.92 6.51
CA VAL A 299 3.55 5.53 7.15
C VAL A 299 2.40 5.80 6.18
N ASN A 300 1.72 4.77 5.75
CA ASN A 300 0.59 4.84 4.84
C ASN A 300 -0.73 4.74 5.62
N GLY A 301 -1.67 5.65 5.41
CA GLY A 301 -2.96 5.75 6.12
C GLY A 301 -4.03 4.77 5.64
N ARG A 302 -3.62 3.63 5.14
CA ARG A 302 -4.47 2.57 4.61
C ARG A 302 -3.82 1.21 4.79
N VAL A 303 -4.56 0.14 4.54
CA VAL A 303 -3.99 -1.22 4.49
C VAL A 303 -2.96 -1.36 3.35
N GLY A 304 -1.95 -2.15 3.58
CA GLY A 304 -0.97 -2.51 2.56
C GLY A 304 -1.63 -3.28 1.40
N GLY A 305 -1.12 -3.07 0.18
CA GLY A 305 -1.63 -3.75 -1.00
C GLY A 305 -1.45 -5.27 -0.90
N GLY A 306 -2.53 -6.06 -0.93
CA GLY A 306 -2.50 -7.51 -0.79
C GLY A 306 -2.36 -8.03 0.66
N VAL A 307 -2.06 -7.17 1.62
CA VAL A 307 -1.99 -7.53 3.05
C VAL A 307 -3.28 -8.18 3.56
N PRO A 308 -4.51 -7.72 3.20
CA PRO A 308 -5.73 -8.38 3.65
C PRO A 308 -5.81 -9.86 3.25
N GLU A 309 -5.32 -10.22 2.07
CA GLU A 309 -5.29 -11.61 1.63
C GLU A 309 -4.24 -12.41 2.42
N MET A 310 -3.07 -11.83 2.66
CA MET A 310 -1.98 -12.52 3.35
C MET A 310 -2.30 -12.79 4.82
N ILE A 311 -2.83 -11.81 5.53
CA ILE A 311 -3.20 -11.99 6.95
C ILE A 311 -4.36 -12.99 7.09
N TYR A 312 -5.30 -13.00 6.13
CA TYR A 312 -6.35 -14.01 6.11
C TYR A 312 -5.78 -15.43 5.92
N ARG A 313 -4.82 -15.61 5.01
CA ARG A 313 -4.14 -16.90 4.77
C ARG A 313 -3.30 -17.35 5.95
N ALA A 314 -2.63 -16.41 6.61
CA ALA A 314 -1.74 -16.71 7.74
C ALA A 314 -2.50 -16.97 9.06
N ALA A 315 -3.58 -16.23 9.32
CA ALA A 315 -4.23 -16.18 10.64
C ALA A 315 -5.77 -16.18 10.60
N GLY A 316 -6.41 -16.26 9.42
CA GLY A 316 -7.87 -16.21 9.30
C GLY A 316 -8.49 -14.84 9.61
N VAL A 317 -7.71 -13.77 9.71
CA VAL A 317 -8.20 -12.43 10.06
C VAL A 317 -8.83 -11.75 8.85
N ALA A 318 -10.10 -11.38 8.93
CA ALA A 318 -10.84 -10.66 7.90
C ALA A 318 -10.55 -9.14 7.95
N LEU A 319 -9.34 -8.72 7.58
CA LEU A 319 -8.88 -7.32 7.72
C LEU A 319 -9.79 -6.32 6.97
N VAL A 320 -10.39 -6.70 5.85
CA VAL A 320 -11.33 -5.83 5.11
C VAL A 320 -12.58 -5.54 5.94
N GLU A 321 -13.12 -6.54 6.65
CA GLU A 321 -14.23 -6.34 7.59
C GLU A 321 -13.83 -5.38 8.72
N VAL A 322 -12.63 -5.54 9.26
CA VAL A 322 -12.07 -4.62 10.27
C VAL A 322 -12.05 -3.17 9.75
N THR A 323 -11.64 -2.93 8.50
CA THR A 323 -11.65 -1.57 7.92
C THR A 323 -13.05 -0.98 7.84
N LEU A 324 -14.07 -1.78 7.52
CA LEU A 324 -15.47 -1.34 7.46
C LEU A 324 -16.03 -1.03 8.85
N ARG A 325 -15.70 -1.85 9.86
CA ARG A 325 -16.07 -1.60 11.26
C ARG A 325 -15.47 -0.31 11.80
N VAL A 326 -14.18 -0.07 11.53
CA VAL A 326 -13.50 1.18 11.89
C VAL A 326 -14.15 2.37 11.20
N ALA A 327 -14.50 2.25 9.91
CA ALA A 327 -15.19 3.30 9.17
C ALA A 327 -16.60 3.62 9.74
N LEU A 328 -17.26 2.65 10.38
CA LEU A 328 -18.52 2.84 11.09
C LEU A 328 -18.35 3.41 12.51
N GLY A 329 -17.11 3.62 12.95
CA GLY A 329 -16.79 4.11 14.30
C GLY A 329 -16.88 3.06 15.40
N GLU A 330 -16.90 1.78 15.02
CA GLU A 330 -16.88 0.69 16.00
C GLU A 330 -15.51 0.65 16.70
N GLY A 331 -15.50 0.44 17.99
CA GLY A 331 -14.28 0.13 18.75
C GLY A 331 -13.81 -1.26 18.36
N VAL A 332 -12.71 -1.32 17.64
CA VAL A 332 -12.07 -2.59 17.27
C VAL A 332 -10.77 -2.69 18.06
N HIS A 333 -10.65 -3.72 18.86
CA HIS A 333 -9.42 -4.07 19.53
C HIS A 333 -9.01 -5.49 19.12
N VAL A 334 -7.77 -5.63 18.68
CA VAL A 334 -7.20 -6.94 18.33
C VAL A 334 -5.94 -7.12 19.15
N GLU A 335 -5.90 -8.16 19.95
CA GLU A 335 -4.64 -8.58 20.60
C GLU A 335 -3.70 -9.09 19.52
N GLY A 336 -2.61 -8.39 19.30
CA GLY A 336 -1.67 -8.73 18.23
C GLY A 336 -0.22 -8.47 18.61
N PRO A 337 0.70 -8.90 17.76
CA PRO A 337 0.50 -9.58 16.47
C PRO A 337 -0.28 -10.87 16.60
N VAL A 338 -1.22 -11.07 15.66
CA VAL A 338 -2.07 -12.28 15.69
C VAL A 338 -1.25 -13.54 15.49
N ALA A 339 -1.61 -14.60 16.21
CA ALA A 339 -0.98 -15.90 16.02
C ALA A 339 -1.25 -16.43 14.61
N THR A 340 -0.22 -16.90 13.94
CA THR A 340 -0.30 -17.44 12.59
C THR A 340 -0.13 -18.96 12.59
N GLU A 341 -0.89 -19.65 11.76
CA GLU A 341 -0.80 -21.11 11.57
C GLU A 341 0.13 -21.47 10.40
N ARG A 342 0.25 -20.56 9.46
CA ARG A 342 1.03 -20.70 8.23
C ARG A 342 1.65 -19.34 7.87
N ILE A 343 2.55 -19.36 6.88
CA ILE A 343 3.07 -18.15 6.26
C ILE A 343 2.26 -17.89 4.99
N GLY A 344 1.46 -16.80 4.98
CA GLY A 344 0.81 -16.33 3.76
C GLY A 344 1.79 -15.49 2.96
N TYR A 345 1.94 -15.73 1.66
CA TYR A 345 2.89 -14.99 0.84
C TYR A 345 2.29 -14.53 -0.49
N ARG A 346 2.86 -13.45 -1.01
CA ARG A 346 2.65 -12.96 -2.36
C ARG A 346 3.98 -12.61 -3.00
N PHE A 347 4.26 -13.20 -4.14
CA PHE A 347 5.49 -13.01 -4.90
C PHE A 347 5.19 -12.24 -6.21
N PHE A 348 6.12 -11.37 -6.65
CA PHE A 348 6.03 -10.60 -7.88
C PHE A 348 7.24 -10.86 -8.77
N LEU A 349 7.02 -11.33 -9.97
CA LEU A 349 8.05 -11.39 -10.98
C LEU A 349 8.23 -10.01 -11.60
N GLN A 350 9.32 -9.32 -11.24
CA GLN A 350 9.62 -7.98 -11.75
C GLN A 350 10.33 -8.07 -13.11
N PRO A 351 10.02 -7.15 -14.05
CA PRO A 351 10.81 -7.01 -15.29
C PRO A 351 12.23 -6.54 -14.97
N PRO A 352 13.18 -6.62 -15.92
CA PRO A 352 14.48 -5.98 -15.76
C PRO A 352 14.33 -4.45 -15.61
N PRO A 353 15.35 -3.72 -15.08
CA PRO A 353 15.31 -2.26 -14.92
C PRO A 353 15.55 -1.53 -16.26
N LEU A 354 14.84 -1.94 -17.29
CA LEU A 354 14.95 -1.48 -18.67
C LEU A 354 13.54 -1.32 -19.26
N SER A 355 13.41 -0.44 -20.25
CA SER A 355 12.22 -0.44 -21.08
C SER A 355 12.31 -1.58 -22.09
N ALA A 356 11.31 -2.44 -22.14
CA ALA A 356 11.31 -3.66 -22.95
C ALA A 356 9.91 -4.07 -23.36
N THR A 357 9.82 -4.91 -24.40
CA THR A 357 8.57 -5.55 -24.81
C THR A 357 8.61 -7.01 -24.41
N VAL A 358 7.60 -7.51 -23.72
CA VAL A 358 7.48 -8.94 -23.39
C VAL A 358 7.34 -9.74 -24.68
N GLU A 359 8.20 -10.71 -24.91
CA GLU A 359 8.15 -11.61 -26.07
C GLU A 359 7.49 -12.94 -25.70
N ALA A 360 7.93 -13.56 -24.62
CA ALA A 360 7.34 -14.80 -24.11
C ALA A 360 7.53 -14.92 -22.58
N ILE A 361 6.62 -15.64 -21.95
CA ILE A 361 6.69 -16.06 -20.55
C ILE A 361 6.61 -17.57 -20.55
N ASN A 362 7.62 -18.25 -20.00
CA ASN A 362 7.73 -19.70 -20.00
C ASN A 362 7.83 -20.24 -18.57
N GLY A 363 7.53 -21.53 -18.37
CA GLY A 363 7.70 -22.22 -17.11
C GLY A 363 6.57 -22.06 -16.10
N ILE A 364 5.49 -21.34 -16.42
CA ILE A 364 4.34 -21.15 -15.52
C ILE A 364 3.74 -22.50 -15.11
N ASP A 365 3.59 -23.43 -16.06
CA ASP A 365 3.00 -24.75 -15.79
C ASP A 365 3.82 -25.55 -14.76
N ALA A 366 5.15 -25.37 -14.70
CA ALA A 366 6.00 -26.06 -13.77
C ALA A 366 5.78 -25.64 -12.31
N VAL A 367 5.25 -24.43 -12.09
CA VAL A 367 5.01 -23.86 -10.76
C VAL A 367 3.54 -23.89 -10.36
N THR A 368 2.61 -24.09 -11.30
CA THR A 368 1.16 -24.06 -11.04
C THR A 368 0.70 -25.14 -10.05
N ASP A 369 1.26 -26.34 -10.15
CA ASP A 369 0.88 -27.48 -9.31
C ASP A 369 1.84 -27.67 -8.12
N TYR A 370 2.74 -26.69 -7.88
CA TYR A 370 3.69 -26.81 -6.77
C TYR A 370 2.97 -26.63 -5.41
N PRO A 371 3.22 -27.52 -4.44
CA PRO A 371 2.62 -27.39 -3.10
C PRO A 371 2.90 -26.02 -2.50
N GLY A 372 1.86 -25.39 -1.97
CA GLY A 372 1.95 -24.04 -1.39
C GLY A 372 1.66 -22.90 -2.37
N VAL A 373 1.56 -23.17 -3.67
CA VAL A 373 1.09 -22.20 -4.68
C VAL A 373 -0.42 -22.37 -4.87
N ASP A 374 -1.18 -21.32 -4.62
CA ASP A 374 -2.66 -21.36 -4.73
C ASP A 374 -3.16 -20.65 -5.98
N THR A 375 -2.53 -19.52 -6.34
CA THR A 375 -2.99 -18.69 -7.45
C THR A 375 -1.81 -18.07 -8.18
N ILE A 376 -1.83 -18.15 -9.51
CA ILE A 376 -0.92 -17.42 -10.40
C ILE A 376 -1.76 -16.47 -11.25
N THR A 377 -1.41 -15.19 -11.22
CA THR A 377 -2.02 -14.16 -12.05
C THR A 377 -0.99 -13.56 -12.97
N VAL A 378 -1.14 -13.74 -14.27
CA VAL A 378 -0.29 -13.12 -15.28
C VAL A 378 -0.87 -11.75 -15.63
N HIS A 379 -0.12 -10.70 -15.35
CA HIS A 379 -0.53 -9.30 -15.56
C HIS A 379 -0.08 -8.76 -16.93
N GLN A 380 1.01 -9.29 -17.47
CA GLN A 380 1.58 -8.86 -18.74
C GLN A 380 1.52 -10.03 -19.75
N SER A 381 1.20 -9.73 -20.96
CA SER A 381 1.15 -10.73 -22.06
C SER A 381 2.20 -10.40 -23.13
N PRO A 382 2.52 -11.34 -24.01
CA PRO A 382 3.36 -11.06 -25.17
C PRO A 382 2.87 -9.83 -25.94
N GLY A 383 3.78 -8.93 -26.27
CA GLY A 383 3.50 -7.61 -26.88
C GLY A 383 3.33 -6.46 -25.87
N ALA A 384 3.23 -6.72 -24.57
CA ALA A 384 3.17 -5.67 -23.57
C ALA A 384 4.48 -4.88 -23.50
N VAL A 385 4.39 -3.56 -23.53
CA VAL A 385 5.53 -2.66 -23.37
C VAL A 385 5.66 -2.32 -21.89
N LEU A 386 6.83 -2.55 -21.34
CA LEU A 386 7.14 -2.36 -19.93
C LEU A 386 8.05 -1.13 -19.78
N ASP A 387 7.75 -0.30 -18.79
CA ASP A 387 8.63 0.76 -18.31
C ASP A 387 8.90 0.53 -16.81
N TRP A 388 10.14 0.20 -16.46
CA TRP A 388 10.53 -0.05 -15.08
C TRP A 388 10.30 1.15 -14.14
N LYS A 389 10.20 2.37 -14.68
CA LYS A 389 9.89 3.61 -13.92
C LYS A 389 8.49 3.61 -13.32
N ASP A 390 7.59 2.75 -13.81
CA ASP A 390 6.26 2.55 -13.21
C ASP A 390 6.31 1.80 -11.87
N GLY A 391 7.50 1.44 -11.41
CA GLY A 391 7.77 0.85 -10.11
C GLY A 391 7.29 -0.60 -9.99
N SER A 392 6.96 -1.02 -8.75
CA SER A 392 6.54 -2.40 -8.44
C SER A 392 5.25 -2.81 -9.14
N ARG A 393 4.44 -1.87 -9.62
CA ARG A 393 3.17 -2.13 -10.31
C ARG A 393 3.32 -2.76 -11.69
N ASN A 394 4.51 -2.68 -12.28
CA ASN A 394 4.79 -3.19 -13.62
C ASN A 394 5.25 -4.65 -13.63
N HIS A 395 5.01 -5.39 -12.53
CA HIS A 395 5.35 -6.80 -12.45
C HIS A 395 4.62 -7.64 -13.51
N ILE A 396 5.29 -8.68 -13.97
CA ILE A 396 4.82 -9.56 -15.06
C ILE A 396 3.73 -10.49 -14.56
N MET A 397 3.94 -11.06 -13.38
CA MET A 397 2.99 -11.95 -12.75
C MET A 397 3.06 -11.83 -11.24
N ALA A 398 2.00 -12.25 -10.59
CA ALA A 398 1.94 -12.44 -9.15
C ALA A 398 1.60 -13.90 -8.84
N VAL A 399 2.27 -14.44 -7.83
CA VAL A 399 1.99 -15.76 -7.25
C VAL A 399 1.56 -15.58 -5.82
N VAL A 400 0.46 -16.22 -5.44
CA VAL A 400 -0.09 -16.15 -4.09
C VAL A 400 -0.20 -17.55 -3.54
N GLY A 401 0.16 -17.73 -2.27
CA GLY A 401 0.09 -19.03 -1.65
C GLY A 401 0.32 -18.98 -0.14
N SER A 402 0.58 -20.15 0.41
CA SER A 402 0.95 -20.30 1.82
C SER A 402 2.00 -21.39 2.01
N ALA A 403 2.95 -21.16 2.93
CA ALA A 403 4.00 -22.09 3.30
C ALA A 403 3.85 -22.53 4.77
N ALA A 404 4.31 -23.71 5.10
CA ALA A 404 4.28 -24.21 6.45
C ALA A 404 5.34 -23.54 7.34
N ASP A 405 6.47 -23.20 6.75
CA ASP A 405 7.61 -22.55 7.42
C ASP A 405 8.44 -21.72 6.42
N TYR A 406 9.49 -21.06 6.92
CA TYR A 406 10.36 -20.21 6.07
C TYR A 406 11.27 -21.03 5.13
N ASP A 407 11.53 -22.32 5.40
CA ASP A 407 12.27 -23.18 4.49
C ASP A 407 11.43 -23.50 3.25
N GLU A 408 10.15 -23.83 3.44
CA GLU A 408 9.21 -24.01 2.33
C GLU A 408 9.00 -22.69 1.55
N LEU A 409 8.88 -21.56 2.24
CA LEU A 409 8.76 -20.25 1.60
C LEU A 409 9.95 -19.96 0.70
N ARG A 410 11.19 -20.23 1.17
CA ARG A 410 12.41 -20.06 0.37
C ARG A 410 12.46 -21.02 -0.82
N ALA A 411 11.99 -22.25 -0.63
CA ALA A 411 11.94 -23.23 -1.72
C ALA A 411 10.99 -22.78 -2.85
N VAL A 412 9.84 -22.18 -2.51
CA VAL A 412 8.92 -21.59 -3.49
C VAL A 412 9.56 -20.41 -4.22
N ASP A 413 10.21 -19.49 -3.50
CA ASP A 413 10.91 -18.36 -4.11
C ASP A 413 12.00 -18.81 -5.08
N GLN A 414 12.83 -19.78 -4.70
CA GLN A 414 13.86 -20.36 -5.56
C GLN A 414 13.27 -21.04 -6.79
N LEU A 415 12.18 -21.80 -6.63
CA LEU A 415 11.47 -22.45 -7.74
C LEU A 415 10.97 -21.42 -8.74
N LEU A 416 10.29 -20.37 -8.28
CA LEU A 416 9.74 -19.31 -9.13
C LEU A 416 10.85 -18.62 -9.94
N ASN A 417 11.96 -18.29 -9.28
CA ASN A 417 13.09 -17.63 -9.92
C ASN A 417 13.87 -18.56 -10.90
N HIS A 418 13.78 -19.87 -10.74
CA HIS A 418 14.47 -20.84 -11.60
C HIS A 418 13.60 -21.27 -12.81
N GLU A 419 12.35 -21.59 -12.56
CA GLU A 419 11.47 -22.19 -13.57
C GLU A 419 10.80 -21.14 -14.48
N VAL A 420 10.44 -19.97 -13.93
CA VAL A 420 9.76 -18.94 -14.72
C VAL A 420 10.77 -18.03 -15.39
N THR A 421 10.75 -18.05 -16.73
CA THR A 421 11.63 -17.23 -17.57
C THR A 421 10.84 -16.33 -18.48
N VAL A 422 11.31 -15.08 -18.65
CA VAL A 422 10.71 -14.11 -19.56
C VAL A 422 11.73 -13.68 -20.60
N THR A 423 11.34 -13.74 -21.86
CA THR A 423 12.13 -13.18 -22.96
C THR A 423 11.61 -11.82 -23.37
N TYR A 424 12.52 -10.94 -23.75
CA TYR A 424 12.23 -9.56 -24.07
C TYR A 424 12.78 -9.16 -25.42
N ALA A 425 11.98 -8.41 -26.19
CA ALA A 425 12.40 -7.70 -27.40
C ALA A 425 12.47 -6.20 -27.15
N ASN A 426 13.09 -5.46 -28.09
CA ASN A 426 13.19 -3.99 -28.08
C ASN A 426 13.70 -3.41 -26.74
N VAL A 427 14.72 -4.03 -26.19
CA VAL A 427 15.32 -3.60 -24.92
C VAL A 427 16.06 -2.28 -25.16
N SER A 428 15.67 -1.23 -24.42
CA SER A 428 16.36 0.06 -24.43
C SER A 428 16.91 0.40 -23.05
N HIS A 429 18.16 0.79 -23.01
CA HIS A 429 18.78 1.38 -21.84
C HIS A 429 18.47 2.89 -21.89
N ASP A 430 17.47 3.32 -21.13
CA ASP A 430 17.29 4.75 -20.89
C ASP A 430 18.43 5.20 -19.96
N GLY A 431 19.46 5.83 -20.54
CA GLY A 431 20.70 6.24 -19.90
C GLY A 431 20.54 7.34 -18.85
#